data_b523528305e3b0f06dc7038b2af80d27
#
_entry.id   b523528305e3b0f06dc7038b2af80d27
#
_cell.length_a   1.000
_cell.length_b   1.000
_cell.length_c   1.000
_cell.angle_alpha   90.00
_cell.angle_beta   90.00
_cell.angle_gamma   90.00
#
_symmetry.space_group_name_H-M   'P 1'
#
loop_
_entity.id
_entity.type
_entity.pdbx_description
1 polymer ?
#
loop_
_entity_poly.entity_id
_entity_poly.type
_entity_poly.pdbx_seq_one_letter_code
_entity_poly.pdbx_strand_id
1 'polypeptide(L)'
;RERGNTNEIVLSPGRELDNDYTLMTEHVCPVGALTSRDFRFKARVWFLKSSPGVCNGCATGCNSWVDHDPRYQRVYRLRPRDNEAVNAYWMCDDGMMTYHGFHEDRILTGRVRAGGRVNEAPRELAVQAAAKVLEKVEKGKLAVVLSAVHASEDNYVLHKLAKEHFGTDHVYLTARPDWKGDDILRHRDHNPNRAGALAVAGGKAKSMEDLVKDVESGVVTAVLSLGPSTTLNEAELAPLANLEGVGGAAHVNLTSNAGALTSAASVVVPVACDAEMSGTFVNAKGIAQQFKKAIRAPGGIKTAWETLIEIGAHLGWTVDIARLNDVRRDMPAKLPSAAGASSAPAAPAS
;
A
#
# COMPACT_ATOMS: atom_id res chain seq x y z
N ARG A 1 17.38 -13.04 37.48
CA ARG A 1 17.37 -13.44 38.89
C ARG A 1 17.35 -14.94 38.96
N GLU A 2 18.38 -15.53 39.57
CA GLU A 2 18.49 -16.98 39.73
C GLU A 2 18.45 -17.35 41.21
N ARG A 3 17.59 -18.28 41.57
CA ARG A 3 17.51 -18.89 42.91
C ARG A 3 17.03 -20.33 42.80
N GLY A 4 17.91 -21.25 42.35
CA GLY A 4 17.56 -22.65 42.18
C GLY A 4 16.32 -22.83 41.31
N ASN A 5 15.22 -23.33 41.85
CA ASN A 5 13.96 -23.56 41.14
C ASN A 5 13.08 -22.29 40.94
N THR A 6 13.54 -21.10 41.36
CA THR A 6 12.78 -19.85 41.29
C THR A 6 13.44 -18.83 40.37
N ASN A 7 13.71 -19.24 39.12
CA ASN A 7 14.24 -18.34 38.10
C ASN A 7 13.17 -17.40 37.58
N GLU A 8 13.48 -16.12 37.53
CA GLU A 8 12.60 -15.08 36.98
C GLU A 8 13.31 -14.27 35.92
N ILE A 9 12.61 -13.99 34.82
CA ILE A 9 13.02 -12.99 33.85
C ILE A 9 12.54 -11.63 34.38
N VAL A 10 13.48 -10.75 34.67
CA VAL A 10 13.17 -9.40 35.15
C VAL A 10 13.94 -8.36 34.37
N LEU A 11 13.39 -7.16 34.29
CA LEU A 11 14.11 -6.00 33.76
C LEU A 11 15.20 -5.55 34.71
N SER A 12 16.25 -4.93 34.16
CA SER A 12 17.24 -4.25 35.01
C SER A 12 16.59 -3.13 35.77
N PRO A 13 16.98 -2.92 37.06
CA PRO A 13 16.41 -1.86 37.89
C PRO A 13 16.45 -0.49 37.19
N GLY A 14 15.32 0.21 37.15
CA GLY A 14 15.18 1.53 36.58
C GLY A 14 15.16 1.55 35.04
N ARG A 15 14.99 0.38 34.38
CA ARG A 15 14.84 0.30 32.91
C ARG A 15 13.48 -0.32 32.56
N GLU A 16 12.91 0.15 31.47
CA GLU A 16 11.70 -0.41 30.84
C GLU A 16 12.09 -1.16 29.57
N LEU A 17 11.20 -2.03 29.09
CA LEU A 17 11.34 -2.71 27.82
C LEU A 17 10.51 -1.95 26.79
N ASP A 18 11.07 -0.85 26.29
CA ASP A 18 10.38 0.21 25.53
C ASP A 18 11.11 0.66 24.24
N ASN A 19 12.09 -0.12 23.77
CA ASN A 19 12.78 0.21 22.54
C ASN A 19 11.99 -0.24 21.30
N ASP A 20 12.35 0.31 20.14
CA ASP A 20 11.69 0.09 18.83
C ASP A 20 11.76 -1.37 18.30
N TYR A 21 12.38 -2.30 19.04
CA TYR A 21 12.55 -3.72 18.69
C TYR A 21 12.14 -4.68 19.81
N THR A 22 11.33 -4.21 20.74
CA THR A 22 10.89 -4.97 21.92
C THR A 22 10.14 -6.25 21.55
N LEU A 23 9.33 -6.24 20.48
CA LEU A 23 8.58 -7.40 20.00
C LEU A 23 9.49 -8.53 19.50
N MET A 24 10.76 -8.24 19.15
CA MET A 24 11.72 -9.28 18.82
C MET A 24 12.01 -10.20 20.03
N THR A 25 11.83 -9.71 21.26
CA THR A 25 11.95 -10.53 22.49
C THR A 25 10.91 -11.64 22.52
N GLU A 26 9.67 -11.36 22.09
CA GLU A 26 8.64 -12.39 21.90
C GLU A 26 9.03 -13.37 20.79
N HIS A 27 9.48 -12.83 19.65
CA HIS A 27 9.79 -13.64 18.47
C HIS A 27 10.90 -14.67 18.72
N VAL A 28 11.92 -14.32 19.51
CA VAL A 28 13.03 -15.24 19.83
C VAL A 28 12.72 -16.19 20.99
N CYS A 29 11.59 -16.02 21.69
CA CYS A 29 11.19 -16.91 22.78
C CYS A 29 10.44 -18.13 22.23
N PRO A 30 11.07 -19.33 22.16
CA PRO A 30 10.49 -20.47 21.46
C PRO A 30 9.37 -21.16 22.24
N VAL A 31 9.24 -20.88 23.54
CA VAL A 31 8.31 -21.59 24.45
C VAL A 31 7.02 -20.82 24.73
N GLY A 32 6.83 -19.62 24.12
CA GLY A 32 5.64 -18.80 24.33
C GLY A 32 5.51 -18.24 25.76
N ALA A 33 6.60 -18.17 26.52
CA ALA A 33 6.62 -17.54 27.84
C ALA A 33 6.52 -16.01 27.75
N LEU A 34 7.07 -15.43 26.68
CA LEU A 34 6.92 -14.04 26.35
C LEU A 34 5.90 -13.92 25.20
N THR A 35 4.93 -13.03 25.36
CA THR A 35 3.87 -12.81 24.37
C THR A 35 3.57 -11.32 24.29
N SER A 36 3.34 -10.80 23.09
CA SER A 36 2.87 -9.41 22.96
C SER A 36 1.46 -9.25 23.51
N ARG A 37 1.19 -8.11 24.09
CA ARG A 37 -0.17 -7.77 24.54
C ARG A 37 -1.15 -7.71 23.39
N ASP A 38 -0.65 -7.32 22.21
CA ASP A 38 -1.44 -7.17 21.01
C ASP A 38 -1.95 -8.51 20.46
N PHE A 39 -1.12 -9.54 20.45
CA PHE A 39 -1.50 -10.87 19.94
C PHE A 39 -2.13 -11.79 21.01
N ARG A 40 -1.77 -11.58 22.28
CA ARG A 40 -2.20 -12.47 23.39
C ARG A 40 -3.73 -12.63 23.43
N PHE A 41 -4.20 -13.87 23.47
CA PHE A 41 -5.61 -14.26 23.51
C PHE A 41 -6.45 -13.92 22.28
N LYS A 42 -5.88 -13.36 21.20
CA LYS A 42 -6.64 -13.05 20.00
C LYS A 42 -6.83 -14.25 19.09
N ALA A 43 -5.82 -15.11 18.97
CA ALA A 43 -5.90 -16.31 18.13
C ALA A 43 -5.06 -17.46 18.71
N ARG A 44 -5.42 -18.70 18.34
CA ARG A 44 -4.58 -19.88 18.60
C ARG A 44 -3.66 -20.11 17.40
N VAL A 45 -2.36 -20.24 17.66
CA VAL A 45 -1.32 -20.29 16.62
C VAL A 45 -1.57 -21.42 15.61
N TRP A 46 -2.07 -22.58 16.04
CA TRP A 46 -2.33 -23.72 15.16
C TRP A 46 -3.51 -23.53 14.18
N PHE A 47 -4.30 -22.48 14.33
CA PHE A 47 -5.31 -22.08 13.33
C PHE A 47 -4.79 -21.10 12.31
N LEU A 48 -3.61 -20.53 12.55
CA LEU A 48 -3.03 -19.53 11.66
C LEU A 48 -2.27 -20.20 10.51
N LYS A 49 -2.38 -19.59 9.34
CA LYS A 49 -1.50 -19.82 8.19
C LYS A 49 -0.58 -18.63 8.04
N SER A 50 0.61 -18.88 7.49
CA SER A 50 1.60 -17.83 7.22
C SER A 50 1.77 -17.67 5.73
N SER A 51 1.58 -16.46 5.22
CA SER A 51 1.88 -16.08 3.84
C SER A 51 3.13 -15.21 3.78
N PRO A 52 4.01 -15.38 2.78
CA PRO A 52 5.17 -14.51 2.64
C PRO A 52 4.74 -13.10 2.26
N GLY A 53 5.15 -12.12 3.07
CA GLY A 53 4.88 -10.70 2.93
C GLY A 53 6.16 -9.88 2.82
N VAL A 54 5.98 -8.60 2.55
CA VAL A 54 6.97 -7.53 2.67
C VAL A 54 6.33 -6.44 3.51
N CYS A 55 7.04 -6.00 4.54
CA CYS A 55 6.57 -4.93 5.44
C CYS A 55 6.34 -3.65 4.65
N ASN A 56 5.19 -3.03 4.86
CA ASN A 56 4.81 -1.76 4.23
C ASN A 56 5.09 -0.53 5.12
N GLY A 57 5.85 -0.71 6.21
CA GLY A 57 6.12 0.35 7.18
C GLY A 57 7.14 1.38 6.71
N CYS A 58 8.18 1.00 5.97
CA CYS A 58 9.21 1.92 5.47
C CYS A 58 9.99 1.34 4.28
N ALA A 59 10.89 2.15 3.73
CA ALA A 59 11.70 1.80 2.54
C ALA A 59 12.77 0.72 2.77
N THR A 60 12.95 0.21 3.99
CA THR A 60 13.73 -1.01 4.21
C THR A 60 13.06 -2.19 3.54
N GLY A 61 11.72 -2.29 3.62
CA GLY A 61 10.96 -3.38 3.01
C GLY A 61 11.29 -4.73 3.63
N CYS A 62 11.29 -4.83 4.96
CA CYS A 62 11.60 -6.07 5.67
C CYS A 62 10.72 -7.22 5.18
N ASN A 63 11.33 -8.38 4.94
CA ASN A 63 10.58 -9.59 4.65
C ASN A 63 9.82 -10.03 5.89
N SER A 64 8.57 -10.44 5.72
CA SER A 64 7.71 -10.82 6.82
C SER A 64 6.89 -12.08 6.52
N TRP A 65 6.46 -12.75 7.59
CA TRP A 65 5.36 -13.69 7.56
C TRP A 65 4.08 -12.97 8.00
N VAL A 66 3.04 -13.08 7.17
CA VAL A 66 1.70 -12.56 7.46
C VAL A 66 0.89 -13.71 8.05
N ASP A 67 0.74 -13.72 9.39
CA ASP A 67 -0.03 -14.75 10.10
C ASP A 67 -1.52 -14.39 10.10
N HIS A 68 -2.33 -15.25 9.48
CA HIS A 68 -3.75 -15.01 9.27
C HIS A 68 -4.60 -16.26 9.52
N ASP A 69 -5.85 -16.07 9.92
CA ASP A 69 -6.83 -17.14 10.01
C ASP A 69 -7.69 -17.17 8.73
N PRO A 70 -7.59 -18.22 7.90
CA PRO A 70 -8.35 -18.32 6.66
C PRO A 70 -9.86 -18.48 6.85
N ARG A 71 -10.34 -18.84 8.05
CA ARG A 71 -11.76 -18.96 8.37
C ARG A 71 -12.42 -17.60 8.51
N TYR A 72 -11.72 -16.67 9.19
CA TYR A 72 -12.20 -15.32 9.46
C TYR A 72 -11.66 -14.28 8.48
N GLN A 73 -10.76 -14.66 7.56
CA GLN A 73 -10.09 -13.76 6.63
C GLN A 73 -9.45 -12.57 7.35
N ARG A 74 -8.73 -12.86 8.45
CA ARG A 74 -8.16 -11.86 9.33
C ARG A 74 -6.68 -12.11 9.56
N VAL A 75 -5.87 -11.06 9.42
CA VAL A 75 -4.46 -11.03 9.81
C VAL A 75 -4.38 -10.72 11.30
N TYR A 76 -3.53 -11.44 12.03
CA TYR A 76 -3.41 -11.30 13.47
C TYR A 76 -2.05 -10.76 13.90
N ARG A 77 -1.02 -10.92 13.09
CA ARG A 77 0.31 -10.35 13.34
C ARG A 77 1.20 -10.45 12.11
N LEU A 78 2.28 -9.67 12.11
CA LEU A 78 3.44 -9.87 11.25
C LEU A 78 4.59 -10.42 12.08
N ARG A 79 5.41 -11.28 11.48
CA ARG A 79 6.65 -11.78 12.06
C ARG A 79 7.78 -11.63 11.04
N PRO A 80 9.03 -11.42 11.48
CA PRO A 80 10.17 -11.38 10.56
C PRO A 80 10.30 -12.70 9.79
N ARG A 81 10.66 -12.58 8.53
CA ARG A 81 11.08 -13.67 7.65
C ARG A 81 12.49 -13.38 7.19
N ASP A 82 13.33 -14.36 7.30
CA ASP A 82 14.76 -14.24 7.04
C ASP A 82 15.06 -13.79 5.61
N ASN A 83 15.88 -12.75 5.49
CA ASN A 83 16.45 -12.29 4.23
C ASN A 83 17.74 -11.50 4.52
N GLU A 84 18.90 -12.14 4.31
CA GLU A 84 20.20 -11.56 4.56
C GLU A 84 20.46 -10.26 3.78
N ALA A 85 19.90 -10.12 2.57
CA ALA A 85 20.08 -8.93 1.75
C ALA A 85 19.32 -7.71 2.25
N VAL A 86 18.28 -7.90 3.08
CA VAL A 86 17.34 -6.84 3.48
C VAL A 86 17.35 -6.63 4.99
N ASN A 87 16.84 -7.57 5.76
CA ASN A 87 16.56 -7.42 7.18
C ASN A 87 17.19 -8.53 8.06
N ALA A 88 18.03 -9.39 7.50
CA ALA A 88 18.47 -10.62 8.14
C ALA A 88 17.25 -11.34 8.75
N TYR A 89 17.11 -11.35 10.07
CA TYR A 89 15.97 -11.94 10.80
C TYR A 89 15.24 -10.91 11.71
N TRP A 90 15.44 -9.62 11.46
CA TRP A 90 14.90 -8.56 12.32
C TRP A 90 13.68 -7.86 11.70
N MET A 91 12.80 -7.35 12.56
CA MET A 91 11.78 -6.34 12.25
C MET A 91 11.65 -5.38 13.44
N CYS A 92 11.34 -4.11 13.16
CA CYS A 92 10.99 -3.14 14.19
C CYS A 92 9.53 -3.32 14.63
N ASP A 93 9.22 -2.82 15.82
CA ASP A 93 7.88 -2.93 16.42
C ASP A 93 6.83 -2.25 15.56
N ASP A 94 7.10 -1.02 15.06
CA ASP A 94 6.21 -0.32 14.11
C ASP A 94 5.93 -1.19 12.88
N GLY A 95 6.96 -1.84 12.29
CA GLY A 95 6.81 -2.72 11.15
C GLY A 95 5.93 -3.93 11.46
N MET A 96 6.09 -4.55 12.64
CA MET A 96 5.26 -5.68 13.04
C MET A 96 3.80 -5.28 13.27
N MET A 97 3.53 -4.02 13.67
CA MET A 97 2.19 -3.50 13.94
C MET A 97 1.48 -2.97 12.69
N THR A 98 2.14 -2.85 11.54
CA THR A 98 1.50 -2.33 10.31
C THR A 98 0.29 -3.15 9.86
N TYR A 99 0.14 -4.39 10.33
CA TYR A 99 -1.01 -5.24 10.00
C TYR A 99 -2.37 -4.68 10.47
N HIS A 100 -2.38 -3.78 11.46
CA HIS A 100 -3.59 -3.10 11.90
C HIS A 100 -4.27 -2.36 10.73
N GLY A 101 -3.49 -1.70 9.89
CA GLY A 101 -4.00 -1.01 8.69
C GLY A 101 -4.68 -1.92 7.67
N PHE A 102 -4.51 -3.25 7.75
CA PHE A 102 -5.27 -4.18 6.91
C PHE A 102 -6.73 -4.33 7.36
N HIS A 103 -7.07 -3.83 8.54
CA HIS A 103 -8.41 -3.96 9.13
C HIS A 103 -9.03 -2.64 9.56
N GLU A 104 -8.21 -1.62 9.85
CA GLU A 104 -8.62 -0.32 10.35
C GLU A 104 -8.73 0.71 9.21
N ASP A 105 -9.63 1.66 9.36
CA ASP A 105 -9.87 2.76 8.41
C ASP A 105 -10.09 2.31 6.95
N ARG A 106 -10.65 1.12 6.76
CA ARG A 106 -10.87 0.52 5.43
C ARG A 106 -12.00 1.19 4.68
N ILE A 107 -11.75 1.45 3.40
CA ILE A 107 -12.80 1.84 2.44
C ILE A 107 -13.33 0.55 1.79
N LEU A 108 -14.53 0.14 2.20
CA LEU A 108 -15.18 -1.09 1.72
C LEU A 108 -16.32 -0.83 0.73
N THR A 109 -16.82 0.41 0.69
CA THR A 109 -17.85 0.88 -0.23
C THR A 109 -17.31 2.02 -1.09
N GLY A 110 -17.82 2.15 -2.31
CA GLY A 110 -17.55 3.30 -3.15
C GLY A 110 -18.15 4.58 -2.56
N ARG A 111 -17.57 5.73 -2.89
CA ARG A 111 -18.11 7.05 -2.52
C ARG A 111 -18.18 7.92 -3.75
N VAL A 112 -19.32 8.58 -3.95
CA VAL A 112 -19.53 9.50 -5.07
C VAL A 112 -20.07 10.82 -4.51
N ARG A 113 -19.37 11.91 -4.77
CA ARG A 113 -19.82 13.25 -4.41
C ARG A 113 -20.76 13.76 -5.49
N ALA A 114 -21.97 14.15 -5.10
CA ALA A 114 -22.95 14.75 -5.98
C ALA A 114 -23.73 15.83 -5.22
N GLY A 115 -23.83 17.03 -5.81
CA GLY A 115 -24.52 18.17 -5.18
C GLY A 115 -23.94 18.55 -3.81
N GLY A 116 -22.62 18.47 -3.63
CA GLY A 116 -21.94 18.79 -2.38
C GLY A 116 -22.06 17.72 -1.28
N ARG A 117 -22.76 16.59 -1.54
CA ARG A 117 -22.92 15.48 -0.60
C ARG A 117 -22.13 14.26 -1.06
N VAL A 118 -21.53 13.58 -0.10
CA VAL A 118 -20.85 12.29 -0.33
C VAL A 118 -21.89 11.18 -0.10
N ASN A 119 -22.13 10.38 -1.13
CA ASN A 119 -23.03 9.24 -1.08
C ASN A 119 -22.22 7.95 -1.19
N GLU A 120 -22.52 6.97 -0.34
CA GLU A 120 -21.98 5.64 -0.50
C GLU A 120 -22.66 4.93 -1.67
N ALA A 121 -21.88 4.14 -2.40
CA ALA A 121 -22.33 3.40 -3.57
C ALA A 121 -21.66 2.03 -3.62
N PRO A 122 -22.31 1.00 -4.18
CA PRO A 122 -21.63 -0.24 -4.55
C PRO A 122 -20.37 0.04 -5.38
N ARG A 123 -19.36 -0.82 -5.25
CA ARG A 123 -18.08 -0.66 -5.96
C ARG A 123 -18.28 -0.46 -7.47
N GLU A 124 -19.15 -1.25 -8.07
CA GLU A 124 -19.44 -1.24 -9.51
C GLU A 124 -19.97 0.14 -9.98
N LEU A 125 -20.84 0.75 -9.19
CA LEU A 125 -21.37 2.09 -9.46
C LEU A 125 -20.28 3.15 -9.28
N ALA A 126 -19.38 3.00 -8.32
CA ALA A 126 -18.24 3.90 -8.17
C ALA A 126 -17.25 3.79 -9.34
N VAL A 127 -17.00 2.60 -9.88
CA VAL A 127 -16.20 2.37 -11.09
C VAL A 127 -16.85 3.06 -12.31
N GLN A 128 -18.16 2.88 -12.49
CA GLN A 128 -18.90 3.56 -13.57
C GLN A 128 -18.87 5.08 -13.42
N ALA A 129 -19.03 5.60 -12.19
CA ALA A 129 -18.94 7.01 -11.92
C ALA A 129 -17.53 7.57 -12.20
N ALA A 130 -16.48 6.82 -11.84
CA ALA A 130 -15.11 7.15 -12.16
C ALA A 130 -14.88 7.23 -13.66
N ALA A 131 -15.32 6.22 -14.41
CA ALA A 131 -15.21 6.22 -15.87
C ALA A 131 -15.96 7.40 -16.50
N LYS A 132 -17.20 7.68 -16.06
CA LYS A 132 -18.02 8.78 -16.56
C LYS A 132 -17.40 10.16 -16.32
N VAL A 133 -16.71 10.34 -15.18
CA VAL A 133 -15.95 11.57 -14.87
C VAL A 133 -14.74 11.68 -15.80
N LEU A 134 -13.99 10.59 -15.95
CA LEU A 134 -12.76 10.57 -16.74
C LEU A 134 -13.02 10.64 -18.27
N GLU A 135 -14.16 10.14 -18.75
CA GLU A 135 -14.56 10.23 -20.17
C GLU A 135 -14.59 11.67 -20.72
N LYS A 136 -14.90 12.64 -19.85
CA LYS A 136 -15.01 14.05 -20.19
C LYS A 136 -13.69 14.80 -20.20
N VAL A 137 -12.61 14.14 -19.78
CA VAL A 137 -11.29 14.76 -19.65
C VAL A 137 -10.63 14.87 -21.02
N GLU A 138 -10.21 16.07 -21.37
CA GLU A 138 -9.45 16.32 -22.59
C GLU A 138 -8.10 15.59 -22.57
N LYS A 139 -7.65 15.13 -23.73
CA LYS A 139 -6.32 14.50 -23.86
C LYS A 139 -5.23 15.45 -23.38
N GLY A 140 -4.29 14.91 -22.60
CA GLY A 140 -3.20 15.67 -22.00
C GLY A 140 -3.58 16.50 -20.77
N LYS A 141 -4.85 16.54 -20.35
CA LYS A 141 -5.31 17.31 -19.19
C LYS A 141 -5.52 16.48 -17.90
N LEU A 142 -5.31 15.18 -17.97
CA LEU A 142 -5.35 14.31 -16.79
C LEU A 142 -4.02 14.34 -16.03
N ALA A 143 -4.04 14.59 -14.73
CA ALA A 143 -2.95 14.27 -13.82
C ALA A 143 -3.13 12.85 -13.28
N VAL A 144 -2.06 12.05 -13.29
CA VAL A 144 -2.04 10.76 -12.60
C VAL A 144 -1.09 10.83 -11.41
N VAL A 145 -1.56 10.34 -10.26
CA VAL A 145 -0.80 10.34 -9.01
C VAL A 145 -0.45 8.91 -8.64
N LEU A 146 0.80 8.56 -8.88
CA LEU A 146 1.39 7.30 -8.44
C LEU A 146 1.54 7.32 -6.90
N SER A 147 1.62 6.16 -6.31
CA SER A 147 1.71 6.04 -4.86
C SER A 147 2.93 5.24 -4.41
N ALA A 148 3.70 5.83 -3.52
CA ALA A 148 4.87 5.19 -2.91
C ALA A 148 4.50 4.05 -1.93
N VAL A 149 3.20 3.85 -1.65
CA VAL A 149 2.71 2.76 -0.78
C VAL A 149 1.97 1.66 -1.53
N HIS A 150 1.64 1.87 -2.82
CA HIS A 150 1.02 0.84 -3.66
C HIS A 150 2.06 -0.04 -4.36
N ALA A 151 1.65 -1.23 -4.77
CA ALA A 151 2.50 -2.14 -5.52
C ALA A 151 2.99 -1.51 -6.85
N SER A 152 4.14 -1.96 -7.32
CA SER A 152 4.70 -1.51 -8.61
C SER A 152 3.75 -1.82 -9.77
N GLU A 153 3.02 -2.92 -9.69
CA GLU A 153 2.03 -3.34 -10.69
C GLU A 153 0.84 -2.36 -10.77
N ASP A 154 0.35 -1.87 -9.62
CA ASP A 154 -0.73 -0.88 -9.58
C ASP A 154 -0.28 0.45 -10.20
N ASN A 155 0.90 0.91 -9.81
CA ASN A 155 1.52 2.12 -10.37
C ASN A 155 1.75 2.00 -11.88
N TYR A 156 2.17 0.82 -12.33
CA TYR A 156 2.43 0.56 -13.75
C TYR A 156 1.16 0.68 -14.59
N VAL A 157 0.07 0.01 -14.18
CA VAL A 157 -1.18 0.04 -14.94
C VAL A 157 -1.78 1.45 -14.95
N LEU A 158 -1.66 2.22 -13.85
CA LEU A 158 -2.06 3.63 -13.82
C LEU A 158 -1.25 4.47 -14.82
N HIS A 159 0.07 4.32 -14.82
CA HIS A 159 0.95 5.03 -15.74
C HIS A 159 0.69 4.65 -17.21
N LYS A 160 0.45 3.36 -17.48
CA LYS A 160 0.12 2.84 -18.81
C LYS A 160 -1.21 3.43 -19.32
N LEU A 161 -2.26 3.43 -18.49
CA LEU A 161 -3.54 4.06 -18.83
C LEU A 161 -3.37 5.55 -19.15
N ALA A 162 -2.58 6.28 -18.36
CA ALA A 162 -2.28 7.69 -18.57
C ALA A 162 -1.64 7.94 -19.95
N LYS A 163 -0.66 7.14 -20.30
CA LYS A 163 0.09 7.28 -21.56
C LYS A 163 -0.72 6.87 -22.78
N GLU A 164 -1.33 5.69 -22.75
CA GLU A 164 -1.96 5.09 -23.92
C GLU A 164 -3.34 5.68 -24.22
N HIS A 165 -4.15 5.93 -23.18
CA HIS A 165 -5.51 6.43 -23.39
C HIS A 165 -5.60 7.96 -23.32
N PHE A 166 -5.00 8.57 -22.30
CA PHE A 166 -5.11 10.02 -22.09
C PHE A 166 -3.99 10.82 -22.76
N GLY A 167 -2.89 10.18 -23.19
CA GLY A 167 -1.75 10.85 -23.84
C GLY A 167 -1.11 11.91 -22.95
N THR A 168 -1.10 11.71 -21.62
CA THR A 168 -0.59 12.67 -20.66
C THR A 168 0.80 12.32 -20.12
N ASP A 169 1.59 13.36 -19.86
CA ASP A 169 2.88 13.31 -19.16
C ASP A 169 2.81 13.92 -17.75
N HIS A 170 1.62 14.31 -17.30
CA HIS A 170 1.40 14.86 -15.96
C HIS A 170 1.36 13.76 -14.92
N VAL A 171 2.55 13.29 -14.53
CA VAL A 171 2.75 12.21 -13.56
C VAL A 171 3.30 12.78 -12.26
N TYR A 172 2.63 12.49 -11.15
CA TYR A 172 2.98 12.94 -9.80
C TYR A 172 3.16 11.73 -8.90
N LEU A 173 3.85 11.93 -7.78
CA LEU A 173 4.05 10.90 -6.77
C LEU A 173 3.53 11.37 -5.42
N THR A 174 2.62 10.60 -4.84
CA THR A 174 2.24 10.77 -3.46
C THR A 174 2.96 9.80 -2.54
N ALA A 175 3.16 10.22 -1.30
CA ALA A 175 3.91 9.48 -0.29
C ALA A 175 3.42 9.82 1.12
N ARG A 176 3.71 8.96 2.08
CA ARG A 176 3.63 9.33 3.51
C ARG A 176 4.79 10.28 3.84
N PRO A 177 4.62 11.18 4.83
CA PRO A 177 5.73 11.96 5.37
C PRO A 177 6.87 11.06 5.85
N ASP A 178 8.08 11.55 5.75
CA ASP A 178 9.23 10.89 6.36
C ASP A 178 9.05 10.82 7.88
N TRP A 179 9.63 9.81 8.49
CA TRP A 179 9.62 9.64 9.92
C TRP A 179 11.05 9.55 10.50
N LYS A 180 11.15 9.32 11.82
CA LYS A 180 12.43 9.08 12.45
C LYS A 180 12.93 7.68 12.11
N GLY A 181 13.93 7.60 11.23
CA GLY A 181 14.69 6.38 11.01
C GLY A 181 15.62 6.03 12.18
N ASP A 182 16.36 4.93 12.05
CA ASP A 182 17.44 4.57 12.96
C ASP A 182 18.67 4.04 12.19
N ASP A 183 19.75 3.78 12.89
CA ASP A 183 20.99 3.25 12.32
C ASP A 183 21.02 1.71 12.32
N ILE A 184 19.91 1.04 12.72
CA ILE A 184 19.82 -0.43 12.83
C ILE A 184 19.12 -0.99 11.60
N LEU A 185 17.84 -0.64 11.39
CA LEU A 185 17.01 -1.24 10.34
C LEU A 185 15.96 -0.27 9.77
N ARG A 186 15.39 0.62 10.60
CA ARG A 186 14.27 1.46 10.21
C ARG A 186 14.71 2.61 9.30
N HIS A 187 14.30 2.58 8.05
CA HIS A 187 14.63 3.62 7.07
C HIS A 187 13.80 4.89 7.32
N ARG A 188 14.40 6.06 7.10
CA ARG A 188 13.73 7.36 7.26
C ARG A 188 12.55 7.54 6.30
N ASP A 189 12.67 7.08 5.05
CA ASP A 189 11.54 7.08 4.11
C ASP A 189 10.48 6.08 4.57
N HIS A 190 9.30 6.60 4.93
CA HIS A 190 8.17 5.85 5.47
C HIS A 190 7.33 5.14 4.38
N ASN A 191 7.92 4.87 3.21
CA ASN A 191 7.21 4.33 2.07
C ASN A 191 7.89 3.07 1.52
N PRO A 192 7.17 1.95 1.38
CA PRO A 192 7.78 0.67 1.01
C PRO A 192 8.21 0.59 -0.45
N ASN A 193 7.61 1.40 -1.35
CA ASN A 193 7.73 1.26 -2.80
C ASN A 193 7.99 2.58 -3.54
N ARG A 194 8.58 3.58 -2.91
CA ARG A 194 8.93 4.84 -3.60
C ARG A 194 9.83 4.59 -4.81
N ALA A 195 10.84 3.74 -4.65
CA ALA A 195 11.74 3.41 -5.74
C ALA A 195 11.04 2.71 -6.91
N GLY A 196 10.09 1.81 -6.64
CA GLY A 196 9.29 1.14 -7.68
C GLY A 196 8.36 2.08 -8.42
N ALA A 197 7.65 2.96 -7.69
CA ALA A 197 6.78 3.98 -8.30
C ALA A 197 7.58 4.94 -9.20
N LEU A 198 8.74 5.41 -8.73
CA LEU A 198 9.63 6.26 -9.54
C LEU A 198 10.18 5.53 -10.77
N ALA A 199 10.56 4.27 -10.63
CA ALA A 199 11.05 3.46 -11.75
C ALA A 199 9.99 3.30 -12.84
N VAL A 200 8.72 3.10 -12.47
CA VAL A 200 7.58 3.06 -13.40
C VAL A 200 7.45 4.36 -14.18
N ALA A 201 7.62 5.51 -13.51
CA ALA A 201 7.55 6.84 -14.14
C ALA A 201 8.83 7.22 -14.91
N GLY A 202 9.81 6.31 -15.03
CA GLY A 202 11.11 6.64 -15.64
C GLY A 202 11.89 7.71 -14.87
N GLY A 203 11.66 7.84 -13.56
CA GLY A 203 12.30 8.83 -12.68
C GLY A 203 11.76 10.25 -12.80
N LYS A 204 10.64 10.48 -13.50
CA LYS A 204 10.14 11.82 -13.86
C LYS A 204 8.84 12.24 -13.15
N ALA A 205 8.47 11.59 -12.07
CA ALA A 205 7.28 12.01 -11.30
C ALA A 205 7.54 13.34 -10.59
N LYS A 206 6.58 14.27 -10.70
CA LYS A 206 6.56 15.56 -9.99
C LYS A 206 6.05 15.38 -8.55
N SER A 207 6.18 16.40 -7.74
CA SER A 207 5.68 16.42 -6.35
C SER A 207 4.16 16.69 -6.27
N MET A 208 3.58 16.49 -5.09
CA MET A 208 2.18 16.84 -4.84
C MET A 208 1.96 18.36 -4.80
N GLU A 209 2.93 19.12 -4.38
CA GLU A 209 2.93 20.59 -4.41
C GLU A 209 2.87 21.11 -5.86
N ASP A 210 3.58 20.45 -6.78
CA ASP A 210 3.51 20.78 -8.21
C ASP A 210 2.15 20.40 -8.81
N LEU A 211 1.52 19.30 -8.36
CA LEU A 211 0.16 18.95 -8.75
C LEU A 211 -0.82 20.07 -8.38
N VAL A 212 -0.76 20.57 -7.15
CA VAL A 212 -1.64 21.66 -6.70
C VAL A 212 -1.49 22.90 -7.60
N LYS A 213 -0.25 23.31 -7.90
CA LYS A 213 0.03 24.45 -8.80
C LYS A 213 -0.51 24.20 -10.22
N ASP A 214 -0.31 22.99 -10.75
CA ASP A 214 -0.79 22.62 -12.09
C ASP A 214 -2.33 22.56 -12.17
N VAL A 215 -3.01 22.23 -11.06
CA VAL A 215 -4.47 22.33 -10.92
C VAL A 215 -4.93 23.79 -10.87
N GLU A 216 -4.33 24.62 -10.01
CA GLU A 216 -4.67 26.03 -9.86
C GLU A 216 -4.47 26.84 -11.13
N SER A 217 -3.43 26.52 -11.90
CA SER A 217 -3.13 27.15 -13.19
C SER A 217 -3.95 26.60 -14.38
N GLY A 218 -4.77 25.56 -14.16
CA GLY A 218 -5.57 24.93 -15.21
C GLY A 218 -4.75 24.11 -16.23
N VAL A 219 -3.49 23.80 -15.92
CA VAL A 219 -2.64 22.89 -16.72
C VAL A 219 -3.27 21.51 -16.74
N VAL A 220 -3.77 21.05 -15.59
CA VAL A 220 -4.56 19.82 -15.46
C VAL A 220 -5.96 20.13 -14.95
N THR A 221 -6.96 19.40 -15.43
CA THR A 221 -8.38 19.61 -15.11
C THR A 221 -9.02 18.39 -14.43
N ALA A 222 -8.28 17.29 -14.36
CA ALA A 222 -8.72 16.07 -13.67
C ALA A 222 -7.54 15.35 -13.02
N VAL A 223 -7.82 14.61 -11.95
CA VAL A 223 -6.84 13.83 -11.18
C VAL A 223 -7.31 12.40 -11.02
N LEU A 224 -6.45 11.44 -11.33
CA LEU A 224 -6.63 10.02 -11.03
C LEU A 224 -5.49 9.58 -10.11
N SER A 225 -5.80 9.25 -8.85
CA SER A 225 -4.81 9.01 -7.81
C SER A 225 -4.92 7.63 -7.19
N LEU A 226 -3.78 7.10 -6.74
CA LEU A 226 -3.68 5.91 -5.90
C LEU A 226 -3.40 6.29 -4.44
N GLY A 227 -4.05 5.57 -3.52
CA GLY A 227 -3.76 5.56 -2.10
C GLY A 227 -4.34 6.71 -1.28
N PRO A 228 -4.29 6.56 0.04
CA PRO A 228 -4.91 7.49 0.96
C PRO A 228 -3.98 8.64 1.37
N SER A 229 -2.65 8.39 1.34
CA SER A 229 -1.67 9.22 2.02
C SER A 229 -1.09 10.30 1.12
N THR A 230 -0.74 11.44 1.70
CA THR A 230 0.00 12.53 1.08
C THR A 230 0.81 13.26 2.15
N THR A 231 1.80 14.03 1.73
CA THR A 231 2.54 14.98 2.59
C THR A 231 1.77 16.28 2.83
N LEU A 232 0.77 16.57 1.99
CA LEU A 232 -0.02 17.79 2.05
C LEU A 232 -1.11 17.71 3.12
N ASN A 233 -1.39 18.81 3.79
CA ASN A 233 -2.51 18.94 4.71
C ASN A 233 -3.83 19.25 3.96
N GLU A 234 -4.95 19.27 4.68
CA GLU A 234 -6.28 19.51 4.08
C GLU A 234 -6.42 20.86 3.40
N ALA A 235 -5.79 21.91 3.93
CA ALA A 235 -5.83 23.25 3.33
C ALA A 235 -5.05 23.28 2.00
N GLU A 236 -3.92 22.62 1.95
CA GLU A 236 -3.12 22.47 0.73
C GLU A 236 -3.80 21.60 -0.33
N LEU A 237 -4.68 20.68 0.08
CA LEU A 237 -5.48 19.84 -0.82
C LEU A 237 -6.78 20.51 -1.30
N ALA A 238 -7.13 21.68 -0.78
CA ALA A 238 -8.38 22.37 -1.15
C ALA A 238 -8.54 22.58 -2.67
N PRO A 239 -7.50 22.90 -3.47
CA PRO A 239 -7.63 23.00 -4.92
C PRO A 239 -8.08 21.68 -5.58
N LEU A 240 -7.62 20.54 -5.06
CA LEU A 240 -8.04 19.23 -5.56
C LEU A 240 -9.49 18.91 -5.17
N ALA A 241 -9.90 19.30 -3.95
CA ALA A 241 -11.25 19.08 -3.46
C ALA A 241 -12.28 19.95 -4.20
N ASN A 242 -11.86 21.11 -4.68
CA ASN A 242 -12.67 22.08 -5.42
C ASN A 242 -12.48 21.98 -6.94
N LEU A 243 -11.74 20.97 -7.43
CA LEU A 243 -11.52 20.75 -8.85
C LEU A 243 -12.85 20.47 -9.55
N GLU A 244 -13.38 21.46 -10.26
CA GLU A 244 -14.56 21.34 -11.09
C GLU A 244 -14.13 21.08 -12.55
N GLY A 245 -14.30 19.84 -12.99
CA GLY A 245 -14.15 19.48 -14.40
C GLY A 245 -15.42 19.81 -15.20
N VAL A 246 -15.38 19.62 -16.52
CA VAL A 246 -16.56 19.75 -17.36
C VAL A 246 -17.62 18.74 -16.91
N GLY A 247 -18.62 19.23 -16.17
CA GLY A 247 -19.71 18.42 -15.60
C GLY A 247 -19.53 17.91 -14.18
N GLY A 248 -18.67 18.51 -13.35
CA GLY A 248 -18.46 18.23 -11.94
C GLY A 248 -16.99 18.04 -11.55
N ALA A 249 -16.73 17.93 -10.26
CA ALA A 249 -15.38 17.72 -9.73
C ALA A 249 -14.74 16.43 -10.31
N ALA A 250 -13.48 16.52 -10.71
CA ALA A 250 -12.81 15.49 -11.48
C ALA A 250 -11.60 14.89 -10.74
N HIS A 251 -11.72 14.61 -9.46
CA HIS A 251 -10.74 13.86 -8.71
C HIS A 251 -11.27 12.46 -8.38
N VAL A 252 -10.66 11.45 -8.99
CA VAL A 252 -10.92 10.02 -8.75
C VAL A 252 -9.78 9.45 -7.92
N ASN A 253 -10.10 8.80 -6.79
CA ASN A 253 -9.11 8.17 -5.91
C ASN A 253 -9.40 6.67 -5.75
N LEU A 254 -8.40 5.83 -6.01
CA LEU A 254 -8.43 4.40 -5.76
C LEU A 254 -7.65 4.12 -4.47
N THR A 255 -8.32 3.59 -3.45
CA THR A 255 -7.69 3.39 -2.15
C THR A 255 -8.29 2.22 -1.38
N SER A 256 -7.47 1.60 -0.53
CA SER A 256 -7.91 0.59 0.44
C SER A 256 -8.32 1.17 1.79
N ASN A 257 -7.80 2.35 2.15
CA ASN A 257 -8.01 2.97 3.45
C ASN A 257 -8.39 4.45 3.30
N ALA A 258 -9.01 4.99 4.33
CA ALA A 258 -9.30 6.42 4.42
C ALA A 258 -8.02 7.25 4.61
N GLY A 259 -8.04 8.49 4.11
CA GLY A 259 -6.92 9.43 4.25
C GLY A 259 -7.22 10.77 3.58
N ALA A 260 -6.25 11.67 3.59
CA ALA A 260 -6.44 13.04 3.10
C ALA A 260 -6.84 13.09 1.61
N LEU A 261 -6.24 12.27 0.75
CA LEU A 261 -6.63 12.20 -0.68
C LEU A 261 -8.05 11.64 -0.86
N THR A 262 -8.50 10.73 0.02
CA THR A 262 -9.86 10.20 0.00
C THR A 262 -10.88 11.29 0.29
N SER A 263 -10.58 12.19 1.23
CA SER A 263 -11.46 13.31 1.59
C SER A 263 -11.56 14.36 0.47
N ALA A 264 -10.47 14.58 -0.26
CA ALA A 264 -10.42 15.53 -1.38
C ALA A 264 -11.07 14.97 -2.66
N ALA A 265 -11.28 13.66 -2.78
CA ALA A 265 -11.78 13.04 -4.00
C ALA A 265 -13.29 13.24 -4.18
N SER A 266 -13.72 13.41 -5.44
CA SER A 266 -15.14 13.38 -5.83
C SER A 266 -15.67 11.97 -6.05
N VAL A 267 -14.83 11.07 -6.49
CA VAL A 267 -15.15 9.63 -6.59
C VAL A 267 -14.07 8.82 -5.90
N VAL A 268 -14.47 7.96 -4.97
CA VAL A 268 -13.57 7.01 -4.30
C VAL A 268 -13.96 5.60 -4.68
N VAL A 269 -13.00 4.84 -5.21
CA VAL A 269 -13.19 3.44 -5.57
C VAL A 269 -12.39 2.57 -4.60
N PRO A 270 -13.05 1.64 -3.86
CA PRO A 270 -12.38 0.75 -2.96
C PRO A 270 -11.52 -0.26 -3.72
N VAL A 271 -10.27 -0.47 -3.25
CA VAL A 271 -9.35 -1.46 -3.79
C VAL A 271 -8.77 -2.34 -2.69
N ALA A 272 -8.18 -3.47 -3.05
CA ALA A 272 -7.57 -4.42 -2.14
C ALA A 272 -6.35 -3.79 -1.43
N CYS A 273 -6.16 -4.11 -0.15
CA CYS A 273 -4.93 -3.80 0.57
C CYS A 273 -3.85 -4.89 0.34
N ASP A 274 -2.62 -4.64 0.82
CA ASP A 274 -1.48 -5.53 0.60
C ASP A 274 -1.71 -6.98 1.08
N ALA A 275 -2.46 -7.18 2.17
CA ALA A 275 -2.80 -8.52 2.64
C ALA A 275 -3.79 -9.26 1.73
N GLU A 276 -4.55 -8.54 0.92
CA GLU A 276 -5.62 -9.06 0.05
C GLU A 276 -5.17 -9.27 -1.40
N MET A 277 -3.93 -8.89 -1.74
CA MET A 277 -3.37 -8.99 -3.08
C MET A 277 -1.97 -9.58 -3.08
N SER A 278 -1.46 -9.89 -4.27
CA SER A 278 -0.02 -10.14 -4.49
C SER A 278 0.55 -8.99 -5.29
N GLY A 279 1.78 -8.60 -4.99
CA GLY A 279 2.43 -7.46 -5.65
C GLY A 279 3.93 -7.45 -5.43
N THR A 280 4.56 -6.36 -5.87
CA THR A 280 6.01 -6.13 -5.78
C THR A 280 6.27 -4.76 -5.17
N PHE A 281 7.12 -4.71 -4.15
CA PHE A 281 7.73 -3.49 -3.64
C PHE A 281 9.21 -3.44 -4.01
N VAL A 282 9.72 -2.25 -4.32
CA VAL A 282 11.15 -2.00 -4.54
C VAL A 282 11.64 -1.12 -3.40
N ASN A 283 12.53 -1.66 -2.59
CA ASN A 283 13.04 -0.99 -1.39
C ASN A 283 14.09 0.11 -1.71
N ALA A 284 14.58 0.82 -0.68
CA ALA A 284 15.57 1.88 -0.84
C ALA A 284 16.91 1.39 -1.44
N LYS A 285 17.24 0.10 -1.30
CA LYS A 285 18.43 -0.51 -1.93
C LYS A 285 18.19 -0.90 -3.40
N GLY A 286 16.99 -0.65 -3.96
CA GLY A 286 16.63 -1.07 -5.31
C GLY A 286 16.29 -2.55 -5.43
N ILE A 287 16.08 -3.27 -4.33
CA ILE A 287 15.75 -4.69 -4.34
C ILE A 287 14.23 -4.85 -4.53
N ALA A 288 13.84 -5.47 -5.65
CA ALA A 288 12.44 -5.82 -5.90
C ALA A 288 12.04 -7.07 -5.11
N GLN A 289 10.98 -6.97 -4.32
CA GLN A 289 10.52 -8.01 -3.42
C GLN A 289 9.05 -8.30 -3.65
N GLN A 290 8.71 -9.55 -3.89
CA GLN A 290 7.35 -9.99 -4.09
C GLN A 290 6.70 -10.41 -2.77
N PHE A 291 5.45 -9.98 -2.57
CA PHE A 291 4.58 -10.45 -1.51
C PHE A 291 3.38 -11.22 -2.07
N LYS A 292 2.79 -12.08 -1.25
CA LYS A 292 1.67 -12.93 -1.64
C LYS A 292 0.42 -12.57 -0.84
N LYS A 293 -0.71 -12.67 -1.50
CA LYS A 293 -2.03 -12.60 -0.89
C LYS A 293 -2.14 -13.54 0.32
N ALA A 294 -2.60 -13.01 1.45
CA ALA A 294 -2.83 -13.75 2.68
C ALA A 294 -4.33 -14.01 2.91
N ILE A 295 -5.17 -13.01 2.71
CA ILE A 295 -6.63 -13.06 2.92
C ILE A 295 -7.39 -12.65 1.66
N ARG A 296 -8.66 -12.97 1.58
CA ARG A 296 -9.52 -12.54 0.48
C ARG A 296 -10.01 -11.11 0.73
N ALA A 297 -10.06 -10.30 -0.32
CA ALA A 297 -10.72 -9.00 -0.26
C ALA A 297 -12.24 -9.19 -0.06
N PRO A 298 -12.88 -8.40 0.80
CA PRO A 298 -14.32 -8.48 1.03
C PRO A 298 -15.11 -7.88 -0.13
N GLY A 299 -16.40 -8.28 -0.26
CA GLY A 299 -17.37 -7.61 -1.11
C GLY A 299 -17.01 -7.48 -2.60
N GLY A 300 -16.21 -8.39 -3.16
CA GLY A 300 -15.82 -8.31 -4.58
C GLY A 300 -14.81 -7.20 -4.90
N ILE A 301 -14.18 -6.61 -3.89
CA ILE A 301 -13.10 -5.63 -4.07
C ILE A 301 -11.94 -6.27 -4.85
N LYS A 302 -11.46 -5.57 -5.87
CA LYS A 302 -10.35 -5.98 -6.73
C LYS A 302 -9.08 -5.18 -6.39
N THR A 303 -7.94 -5.61 -6.91
CA THR A 303 -6.69 -4.84 -6.84
C THR A 303 -6.82 -3.52 -7.60
N ALA A 304 -5.92 -2.57 -7.34
CA ALA A 304 -5.97 -1.29 -8.04
C ALA A 304 -5.69 -1.47 -9.54
N TRP A 305 -4.73 -2.33 -9.92
CA TRP A 305 -4.46 -2.59 -11.34
C TRP A 305 -5.66 -3.22 -12.08
N GLU A 306 -6.39 -4.18 -11.47
CA GLU A 306 -7.62 -4.74 -12.05
C GLU A 306 -8.72 -3.68 -12.19
N THR A 307 -8.87 -2.83 -11.18
CA THR A 307 -9.85 -1.74 -11.17
C THR A 307 -9.55 -0.69 -12.22
N LEU A 308 -8.27 -0.36 -12.46
CA LEU A 308 -7.85 0.54 -13.51
C LEU A 308 -8.13 -0.02 -14.92
N ILE A 309 -7.93 -1.33 -15.12
CA ILE A 309 -8.30 -1.98 -16.38
C ILE A 309 -9.82 -1.94 -16.57
N GLU A 310 -10.60 -2.16 -15.51
CA GLU A 310 -12.06 -2.09 -15.55
C GLU A 310 -12.57 -0.67 -15.90
N ILE A 311 -12.00 0.37 -15.27
CA ILE A 311 -12.28 1.76 -15.62
C ILE A 311 -11.89 2.03 -17.09
N GLY A 312 -10.70 1.59 -17.50
CA GLY A 312 -10.20 1.74 -18.86
C GLY A 312 -11.11 1.08 -19.89
N ALA A 313 -11.64 -0.10 -19.61
CA ALA A 313 -12.59 -0.79 -20.48
C ALA A 313 -13.89 0.02 -20.69
N HIS A 314 -14.41 0.68 -19.65
CA HIS A 314 -15.54 1.61 -19.79
C HIS A 314 -15.20 2.84 -20.64
N LEU A 315 -13.93 3.23 -20.71
CA LEU A 315 -13.43 4.34 -21.54
C LEU A 315 -13.05 3.89 -22.97
N GLY A 316 -13.19 2.60 -23.28
CA GLY A 316 -12.77 2.04 -24.57
C GLY A 316 -11.27 1.72 -24.66
N TRP A 317 -10.53 1.77 -23.55
CA TRP A 317 -9.13 1.33 -23.51
C TRP A 317 -9.07 -0.19 -23.32
N THR A 318 -8.39 -0.87 -24.21
CA THR A 318 -8.23 -2.33 -24.19
C THR A 318 -6.76 -2.71 -24.08
N VAL A 319 -6.46 -3.66 -23.19
CA VAL A 319 -5.11 -4.17 -22.98
C VAL A 319 -5.13 -5.69 -22.86
N ASP A 320 -4.09 -6.35 -23.30
CA ASP A 320 -3.91 -7.80 -23.17
C ASP A 320 -3.29 -8.16 -21.83
N ILE A 321 -3.99 -7.80 -20.77
CA ILE A 321 -3.60 -8.07 -19.38
C ILE A 321 -4.79 -8.71 -18.67
N ALA A 322 -4.70 -10.01 -18.42
CA ALA A 322 -5.74 -10.77 -17.70
C ALA A 322 -5.29 -11.16 -16.28
N ARG A 323 -4.00 -11.26 -16.01
CA ARG A 323 -3.43 -11.78 -14.76
C ARG A 323 -2.24 -10.93 -14.32
N LEU A 324 -1.90 -11.01 -13.05
CA LEU A 324 -0.74 -10.32 -12.46
C LEU A 324 0.59 -10.60 -13.21
N ASN A 325 0.77 -11.83 -13.68
CA ASN A 325 1.97 -12.18 -14.47
C ASN A 325 2.01 -11.49 -15.83
N ASP A 326 0.87 -11.13 -16.40
CA ASP A 326 0.81 -10.36 -17.67
C ASP A 326 1.25 -8.92 -17.40
N VAL A 327 0.79 -8.30 -16.27
CA VAL A 327 1.29 -7.00 -15.82
C VAL A 327 2.80 -7.03 -15.68
N ARG A 328 3.34 -8.02 -14.96
CA ARG A 328 4.79 -8.16 -14.71
C ARG A 328 5.60 -8.35 -15.98
N ARG A 329 5.08 -9.07 -16.96
CA ARG A 329 5.73 -9.28 -18.26
C ARG A 329 5.74 -8.00 -19.11
N ASP A 330 4.69 -7.21 -18.99
CA ASP A 330 4.54 -5.94 -19.74
C ASP A 330 5.36 -4.80 -19.10
N MET A 331 5.63 -4.89 -17.80
CA MET A 331 6.47 -3.91 -17.08
C MET A 331 7.90 -3.88 -17.65
N PRO A 332 8.53 -2.67 -17.73
CA PRO A 332 9.89 -2.57 -18.21
C PRO A 332 10.86 -3.42 -17.36
N ALA A 333 11.74 -4.16 -18.01
CA ALA A 333 12.74 -5.03 -17.38
C ALA A 333 13.73 -4.32 -16.42
N LYS A 334 13.65 -3.00 -16.29
CA LYS A 334 14.48 -2.15 -15.44
C LYS A 334 13.95 -1.93 -14.02
N LEU A 335 12.84 -2.56 -13.61
CA LEU A 335 12.66 -2.76 -12.18
C LEU A 335 13.81 -3.68 -11.74
N PRO A 336 14.62 -3.28 -10.73
CA PRO A 336 15.76 -4.07 -10.30
C PRO A 336 15.30 -5.52 -10.09
N SER A 337 15.94 -6.47 -10.77
CA SER A 337 15.55 -7.87 -10.70
C SER A 337 15.69 -8.36 -9.26
N ALA A 338 14.76 -9.20 -8.82
CA ALA A 338 14.85 -9.93 -7.56
C ALA A 338 16.06 -10.90 -7.63
N ALA A 339 17.27 -10.38 -7.45
CA ALA A 339 18.44 -11.19 -7.20
C ALA A 339 18.28 -11.75 -5.78
N GLY A 340 17.91 -13.02 -5.67
CA GLY A 340 17.85 -13.74 -4.41
C GLY A 340 16.46 -14.07 -3.87
N ALA A 341 15.47 -14.36 -4.74
CA ALA A 341 14.35 -15.18 -4.31
C ALA A 341 14.87 -16.62 -4.13
N SER A 342 15.59 -16.86 -3.06
CA SER A 342 15.80 -18.20 -2.54
C SER A 342 14.41 -18.85 -2.41
N SER A 343 14.24 -20.03 -3.00
CA SER A 343 13.09 -20.91 -2.77
C SER A 343 12.86 -20.97 -1.26
N ALA A 344 11.82 -20.31 -0.78
CA ALA A 344 11.52 -20.23 0.64
C ALA A 344 11.39 -21.65 1.20
N PRO A 345 12.09 -22.00 2.29
CA PRO A 345 11.81 -23.22 3.01
C PRO A 345 10.34 -23.19 3.43
N ALA A 346 9.68 -24.34 3.37
CA ALA A 346 8.32 -24.51 3.86
C ALA A 346 8.24 -23.97 5.29
N ALA A 347 7.15 -23.26 5.59
CA ALA A 347 6.93 -22.75 6.95
C ALA A 347 7.15 -23.89 7.95
N PRO A 348 7.92 -23.71 9.02
CA PRO A 348 8.07 -24.74 10.02
C PRO A 348 6.67 -25.07 10.56
N ALA A 349 6.35 -26.36 10.60
CA ALA A 349 5.15 -26.84 11.25
C ALA A 349 5.21 -26.39 12.71
N SER A 350 4.19 -25.68 13.16
CA SER A 350 4.01 -25.19 14.54
C SER A 350 3.88 -26.32 15.53
#